data_3f854b603ee96666c168e0b040a70bec
#
_entry.id   3f854b603ee96666c168e0b040a70bec
#
_cell.length_a   1.000
_cell.length_b   1.000
_cell.length_c   1.000
_cell.angle_alpha   90.00
_cell.angle_beta   90.00
_cell.angle_gamma   90.00
#
_symmetry.space_group_name_H-M   'P 1'
#
loop_
_entity.id
_entity.type
_entity.pdbx_description
1 polymer ?
#
loop_
_entity_poly.entity_id
_entity_poly.type
_entity_poly.pdbx_seq_one_letter_code
_entity_poly.pdbx_strand_id
1 'polypeptide(L)'
;YTVTHAGTILRNKMNDSIVMCPGAWNGLVAAAIAKTGFQSCYISGGATANASGYPDIGLITLTEMCRTIREVVSSSKLPVIVDADTGYEETESVSRTVMEYESNGAAGMHIEDQEFPKRCGHLDGKTLVSQTAMVEKIESAVKSKPHKDFILIARTDARGTDSFTSAVERGCAYREAGADMIFPEGLHSVEEFKTLDRKS
;
A
#
# COMPACT_ATOMS: atom_id res chain seq x y z
N TYR A 1 16.62 -20.22 15.17
CA TYR A 1 15.20 -20.05 14.79
C TYR A 1 15.16 -19.05 13.64
N THR A 2 14.80 -19.50 12.45
CA THR A 2 14.50 -18.61 11.31
C THR A 2 13.16 -17.96 11.57
N VAL A 3 13.16 -16.64 11.75
CA VAL A 3 11.92 -15.87 11.88
C VAL A 3 11.24 -15.87 10.52
N THR A 4 10.00 -16.33 10.44
CA THR A 4 9.21 -16.31 9.21
C THR A 4 8.96 -14.88 8.78
N HIS A 5 9.20 -14.55 7.51
CA HIS A 5 8.99 -13.21 6.96
C HIS A 5 7.52 -12.76 7.08
N ALA A 6 7.28 -11.50 7.42
CA ALA A 6 5.93 -10.97 7.66
C ALA A 6 5.01 -11.11 6.41
N GLY A 7 5.57 -10.91 5.21
CA GLY A 7 4.85 -11.12 3.95
C GLY A 7 4.43 -12.59 3.76
N THR A 8 5.29 -13.55 4.10
CA THR A 8 4.95 -14.98 4.05
C THR A 8 3.78 -15.31 4.98
N ILE A 9 3.80 -14.73 6.20
CA ILE A 9 2.70 -14.91 7.16
C ILE A 9 1.38 -14.37 6.59
N LEU A 10 1.42 -13.17 6.00
CA LEU A 10 0.21 -12.55 5.44
C LEU A 10 -0.32 -13.32 4.23
N ARG A 11 0.56 -13.75 3.30
CA ARG A 11 0.18 -14.56 2.14
C ARG A 11 -0.51 -15.88 2.56
N ASN A 12 0.03 -16.56 3.54
CA ASN A 12 -0.58 -17.79 4.04
C ASN A 12 -1.99 -17.55 4.60
N LYS A 13 -2.18 -16.47 5.37
CA LYS A 13 -3.51 -16.10 5.88
C LYS A 13 -4.50 -15.77 4.75
N MET A 14 -4.05 -15.07 3.72
CA MET A 14 -4.87 -14.72 2.55
C MET A 14 -5.26 -15.93 1.70
N ASN A 15 -4.45 -16.99 1.69
CA ASN A 15 -4.81 -18.24 1.02
C ASN A 15 -5.96 -18.96 1.72
N ASP A 16 -6.11 -18.78 3.03
CA ASP A 16 -7.16 -19.43 3.82
C ASP A 16 -8.47 -18.65 3.81
N SER A 17 -8.40 -17.31 3.80
CA SER A 17 -9.59 -16.45 3.89
C SER A 17 -9.28 -14.99 3.55
N ILE A 18 -10.34 -14.17 3.44
CA ILE A 18 -10.19 -12.71 3.36
C ILE A 18 -9.62 -12.19 4.69
N VAL A 19 -8.53 -11.44 4.61
CA VAL A 19 -7.87 -10.82 5.77
C VAL A 19 -8.31 -9.37 5.91
N MET A 20 -8.95 -9.04 7.03
CA MET A 20 -9.25 -7.65 7.37
C MET A 20 -8.02 -6.97 7.96
N CYS A 21 -7.70 -5.77 7.46
CA CYS A 21 -6.56 -4.96 7.87
C CYS A 21 -7.04 -3.63 8.48
N PRO A 22 -7.42 -3.57 9.77
CA PRO A 22 -7.81 -2.32 10.41
C PRO A 22 -6.65 -1.31 10.46
N GLY A 23 -6.99 -0.02 10.35
CA GLY A 23 -6.02 1.07 10.36
C GLY A 23 -5.37 1.29 11.72
N ALA A 24 -4.04 1.35 11.75
CA ALA A 24 -3.23 1.70 12.92
C ALA A 24 -2.24 2.82 12.54
N TRP A 25 -2.15 3.86 13.34
CA TRP A 25 -1.23 4.99 13.14
C TRP A 25 -0.29 5.20 14.35
N ASN A 26 -0.36 4.34 15.34
CA ASN A 26 0.55 4.28 16.49
C ASN A 26 0.48 2.91 17.19
N GLY A 27 1.42 2.67 18.10
CA GLY A 27 1.52 1.40 18.83
C GLY A 27 0.33 1.06 19.71
N LEU A 28 -0.36 2.04 20.30
CA LEU A 28 -1.53 1.80 21.15
C LEU A 28 -2.70 1.21 20.34
N VAL A 29 -3.02 1.84 19.20
CA VAL A 29 -4.06 1.35 18.29
C VAL A 29 -3.70 -0.03 17.74
N ALA A 30 -2.44 -0.24 17.36
CA ALA A 30 -1.94 -1.53 16.86
C ALA A 30 -2.10 -2.64 17.91
N ALA A 31 -1.76 -2.38 19.18
CA ALA A 31 -1.94 -3.33 20.27
C ALA A 31 -3.43 -3.66 20.53
N ALA A 32 -4.31 -2.66 20.41
CA ALA A 32 -5.76 -2.86 20.52
C ALA A 32 -6.30 -3.76 19.38
N ILE A 33 -5.86 -3.52 18.14
CA ILE A 33 -6.21 -4.35 16.96
C ILE A 33 -5.79 -5.81 17.20
N ALA A 34 -4.56 -6.04 17.64
CA ALA A 34 -4.08 -7.39 17.93
C ALA A 34 -4.89 -8.06 19.04
N LYS A 35 -5.21 -7.32 20.11
CA LYS A 35 -5.99 -7.83 21.25
C LYS A 35 -7.43 -8.20 20.88
N THR A 36 -8.01 -7.54 19.87
CA THR A 36 -9.36 -7.83 19.37
C THR A 36 -9.40 -9.00 18.38
N GLY A 37 -8.25 -9.64 18.08
CA GLY A 37 -8.18 -10.85 17.29
C GLY A 37 -8.04 -10.65 15.78
N PHE A 38 -7.81 -9.43 15.31
CA PHE A 38 -7.47 -9.20 13.90
C PHE A 38 -6.11 -9.82 13.56
N GLN A 39 -5.96 -10.19 12.29
CA GLN A 39 -4.79 -10.95 11.83
C GLN A 39 -3.77 -10.12 11.07
N SER A 40 -4.05 -8.85 10.81
CA SER A 40 -3.21 -7.90 10.11
C SER A 40 -3.55 -6.47 10.54
N CYS A 41 -2.66 -5.51 10.25
CA CYS A 41 -2.88 -4.07 10.39
C CYS A 41 -2.57 -3.35 9.08
N TYR A 42 -3.17 -2.18 8.92
CA TYR A 42 -2.87 -1.25 7.84
C TYR A 42 -2.37 0.09 8.40
N ILE A 43 -1.28 0.63 7.87
CA ILE A 43 -0.80 1.97 8.18
C ILE A 43 -1.19 2.89 7.02
N SER A 44 -2.15 3.79 7.27
CA SER A 44 -2.58 4.79 6.32
C SER A 44 -1.68 6.02 6.37
N GLY A 45 -1.22 6.51 5.23
CA GLY A 45 -0.50 7.78 5.10
C GLY A 45 -1.35 8.96 5.59
N GLY A 46 -2.62 9.03 5.16
CA GLY A 46 -3.55 10.07 5.59
C GLY A 46 -3.82 10.06 7.09
N ALA A 47 -4.05 8.90 7.71
CA ALA A 47 -4.24 8.80 9.16
C ALA A 47 -2.98 9.21 9.93
N THR A 48 -1.81 8.82 9.44
CA THR A 48 -0.50 9.18 10.04
C THR A 48 -0.25 10.68 9.92
N ALA A 49 -0.53 11.28 8.76
CA ALA A 49 -0.43 12.73 8.55
C ALA A 49 -1.35 13.49 9.50
N ASN A 50 -2.63 13.12 9.57
CA ASN A 50 -3.61 13.77 10.43
C ASN A 50 -3.26 13.62 11.92
N ALA A 51 -2.79 12.45 12.36
CA ALA A 51 -2.33 12.24 13.73
C ALA A 51 -1.09 13.08 14.07
N SER A 52 -0.31 13.47 13.09
CA SER A 52 0.85 14.37 13.21
C SER A 52 0.50 15.86 13.03
N GLY A 53 -0.78 16.19 12.78
CA GLY A 53 -1.25 17.57 12.58
C GLY A 53 -1.04 18.11 11.16
N TYR A 54 -0.77 17.24 10.18
CA TYR A 54 -0.57 17.61 8.79
C TYR A 54 -1.77 17.24 7.90
N PRO A 55 -2.02 18.00 6.81
CA PRO A 55 -2.93 17.54 5.77
C PRO A 55 -2.36 16.35 5.01
N ASP A 56 -3.24 15.53 4.43
CA ASP A 56 -2.88 14.36 3.62
C ASP A 56 -2.50 14.75 2.18
N ILE A 57 -1.29 15.27 2.01
CA ILE A 57 -0.72 15.74 0.74
C ILE A 57 0.76 15.30 0.58
N GLY A 58 1.15 14.18 1.16
CA GLY A 58 2.50 13.63 1.05
C GLY A 58 3.55 14.34 1.91
N LEU A 59 3.19 14.91 3.06
CA LEU A 59 4.12 15.61 3.95
C LEU A 59 4.88 14.70 4.91
N ILE A 60 4.39 13.48 5.16
CA ILE A 60 5.08 12.51 6.02
C ILE A 60 6.29 11.98 5.26
N THR A 61 7.46 12.14 5.84
CA THR A 61 8.71 11.66 5.25
C THR A 61 8.85 10.14 5.38
N LEU A 62 9.68 9.54 4.51
CA LEU A 62 10.03 8.12 4.60
C LEU A 62 10.53 7.74 6.00
N THR A 63 11.36 8.57 6.62
CA THR A 63 11.91 8.31 7.96
C THR A 63 10.83 8.30 9.05
N GLU A 64 9.87 9.23 8.99
CA GLU A 64 8.74 9.28 9.93
C GLU A 64 7.84 8.05 9.75
N MET A 65 7.56 7.66 8.51
CA MET A 65 6.78 6.44 8.24
C MET A 65 7.50 5.18 8.73
N CYS A 66 8.81 5.05 8.52
CA CYS A 66 9.61 3.95 9.06
C CYS A 66 9.55 3.88 10.60
N ARG A 67 9.50 5.02 11.29
CA ARG A 67 9.28 5.05 12.74
C ARG A 67 7.90 4.49 13.09
N THR A 68 6.84 4.94 12.42
CA THR A 68 5.47 4.43 12.62
C THR A 68 5.38 2.93 12.37
N ILE A 69 6.03 2.42 11.31
CA ILE A 69 6.10 0.98 11.00
C ILE A 69 6.68 0.22 12.20
N ARG A 70 7.84 0.62 12.72
CA ARG A 70 8.46 -0.04 13.88
C ARG A 70 7.55 -0.04 15.10
N GLU A 71 6.88 1.08 15.39
CA GLU A 71 5.95 1.19 16.52
C GLU A 71 4.76 0.23 16.38
N VAL A 72 4.13 0.20 15.20
CA VAL A 72 2.96 -0.65 14.91
C VAL A 72 3.35 -2.12 14.91
N VAL A 73 4.42 -2.51 14.21
CA VAL A 73 4.91 -3.89 14.12
C VAL A 73 5.31 -4.41 15.50
N SER A 74 6.07 -3.64 16.27
CA SER A 74 6.53 -4.06 17.60
C SER A 74 5.39 -4.22 18.60
N SER A 75 4.33 -3.40 18.49
CA SER A 75 3.20 -3.40 19.42
C SER A 75 2.15 -4.46 19.07
N SER A 76 1.87 -4.68 17.80
CA SER A 76 0.86 -5.65 17.35
C SER A 76 1.40 -7.07 17.18
N LYS A 77 2.65 -7.22 16.74
CA LYS A 77 3.25 -8.48 16.26
C LYS A 77 2.50 -9.09 15.09
N LEU A 78 1.67 -8.31 14.40
CA LEU A 78 0.91 -8.71 13.22
C LEU A 78 1.67 -8.34 11.94
N PRO A 79 1.42 -9.03 10.81
CA PRO A 79 1.85 -8.53 9.51
C PRO A 79 1.15 -7.20 9.19
N VAL A 80 1.89 -6.24 8.63
CA VAL A 80 1.43 -4.87 8.40
C VAL A 80 1.58 -4.49 6.93
N ILE A 81 0.51 -3.98 6.31
CA ILE A 81 0.56 -3.32 5.01
C ILE A 81 0.66 -1.81 5.23
N VAL A 82 1.49 -1.15 4.44
CA VAL A 82 1.84 0.26 4.65
C VAL A 82 1.57 1.09 3.41
N ASP A 83 0.96 2.24 3.60
CA ASP A 83 0.82 3.30 2.60
C ASP A 83 2.20 3.91 2.31
N ALA A 84 2.57 4.01 1.04
CA ALA A 84 3.79 4.66 0.61
C ALA A 84 3.52 5.86 -0.32
N ASP A 85 2.28 6.36 -0.33
CA ASP A 85 1.86 7.45 -1.21
C ASP A 85 2.30 7.17 -2.68
N THR A 86 2.99 8.11 -3.32
CA THR A 86 3.52 7.95 -4.69
C THR A 86 4.86 7.18 -4.76
N GLY A 87 5.32 6.61 -3.63
CA GLY A 87 6.61 5.93 -3.50
C GLY A 87 7.78 6.89 -3.17
N TYR A 88 7.49 8.09 -2.68
CA TYR A 88 8.45 9.18 -2.42
C TYR A 88 9.21 9.59 -3.68
N GLU A 89 8.47 9.71 -4.78
CA GLU A 89 8.80 10.24 -6.09
C GLU A 89 9.40 9.21 -7.08
N GLU A 90 10.65 9.39 -7.54
CA GLU A 90 11.23 8.66 -8.66
C GLU A 90 11.50 7.17 -8.35
N THR A 91 11.79 6.39 -9.38
CA THR A 91 12.00 4.93 -9.31
C THR A 91 13.06 4.50 -8.28
N GLU A 92 14.13 5.31 -8.11
CA GLU A 92 15.16 5.08 -7.11
C GLU A 92 14.64 5.26 -5.68
N SER A 93 13.75 6.25 -5.47
CA SER A 93 13.08 6.47 -4.19
C SER A 93 12.13 5.34 -3.87
N VAL A 94 11.38 4.82 -4.86
CA VAL A 94 10.53 3.64 -4.72
C VAL A 94 11.34 2.42 -4.31
N SER A 95 12.48 2.17 -4.97
CA SER A 95 13.41 1.09 -4.63
C SER A 95 13.88 1.17 -3.18
N ARG A 96 14.29 2.36 -2.75
CA ARG A 96 14.69 2.61 -1.36
C ARG A 96 13.54 2.38 -0.39
N THR A 97 12.34 2.84 -0.73
CA THR A 97 11.16 2.69 0.12
C THR A 97 10.82 1.22 0.38
N VAL A 98 10.88 0.37 -0.64
CA VAL A 98 10.71 -1.09 -0.48
C VAL A 98 11.68 -1.65 0.53
N MET A 99 12.99 -1.35 0.39
CA MET A 99 14.03 -1.85 1.28
C MET A 99 13.86 -1.32 2.72
N GLU A 100 13.56 -0.04 2.89
CA GLU A 100 13.37 0.58 4.20
C GLU A 100 12.11 0.03 4.90
N TYR A 101 10.99 -0.10 4.20
CA TYR A 101 9.75 -0.61 4.79
C TYR A 101 9.90 -2.06 5.24
N GLU A 102 10.49 -2.90 4.40
CA GLU A 102 10.73 -4.30 4.74
C GLU A 102 11.71 -4.44 5.90
N SER A 103 12.81 -3.70 5.91
CA SER A 103 13.79 -3.72 7.01
C SER A 103 13.20 -3.27 8.35
N ASN A 104 12.14 -2.45 8.31
CA ASN A 104 11.40 -2.02 9.50
C ASN A 104 10.24 -2.96 9.88
N GLY A 105 10.09 -4.09 9.17
CA GLY A 105 9.18 -5.19 9.50
C GLY A 105 7.82 -5.16 8.81
N ALA A 106 7.61 -4.31 7.80
CA ALA A 106 6.41 -4.34 7.00
C ALA A 106 6.27 -5.67 6.23
N ALA A 107 5.05 -6.16 6.10
CA ALA A 107 4.72 -7.33 5.28
C ALA A 107 4.56 -6.97 3.80
N GLY A 108 4.23 -5.72 3.53
CA GLY A 108 4.05 -5.19 2.19
C GLY A 108 3.70 -3.72 2.22
N MET A 109 3.58 -3.14 1.05
CA MET A 109 3.20 -1.74 0.87
C MET A 109 2.32 -1.55 -0.36
N HIS A 110 1.64 -0.41 -0.44
CA HIS A 110 1.09 0.06 -1.70
C HIS A 110 1.70 1.39 -2.12
N ILE A 111 1.78 1.59 -3.43
CA ILE A 111 2.09 2.85 -4.10
C ILE A 111 0.95 3.23 -5.03
N GLU A 112 0.70 4.53 -5.19
CA GLU A 112 -0.39 5.05 -6.01
C GLU A 112 0.11 5.80 -7.24
N ASP A 113 -0.73 5.85 -8.29
CA ASP A 113 -0.43 6.45 -9.58
C ASP A 113 -0.75 7.96 -9.66
N GLN A 114 -0.82 8.64 -8.52
CA GLN A 114 -0.98 10.10 -8.49
C GLN A 114 0.35 10.83 -8.80
N GLU A 115 0.24 12.03 -9.37
CA GLU A 115 1.33 13.00 -9.40
C GLU A 115 1.51 13.64 -8.01
N PHE A 116 2.75 13.94 -7.65
CA PHE A 116 3.04 14.69 -6.43
C PHE A 116 2.90 16.22 -6.69
N PRO A 117 2.34 16.99 -5.75
CA PRO A 117 1.80 16.58 -4.44
C PRO A 117 0.46 15.85 -4.58
N LYS A 118 0.40 14.67 -3.98
CA LYS A 118 -0.80 13.81 -4.03
C LYS A 118 -1.96 14.42 -3.23
N ARG A 119 -3.15 13.88 -3.41
CA ARG A 119 -4.35 14.23 -2.63
C ARG A 119 -4.98 12.98 -2.03
N CYS A 120 -5.75 13.16 -0.95
CA CYS A 120 -6.57 12.09 -0.41
C CYS A 120 -7.46 11.48 -1.51
N GLY A 121 -7.53 10.15 -1.57
CA GLY A 121 -8.26 9.40 -2.60
C GLY A 121 -9.74 9.79 -2.76
N HIS A 122 -10.36 10.28 -1.69
CA HIS A 122 -11.76 10.72 -1.67
C HIS A 122 -11.97 12.16 -2.17
N LEU A 123 -10.91 12.91 -2.44
CA LEU A 123 -11.00 14.29 -2.90
C LEU A 123 -10.86 14.40 -4.41
N ASP A 124 -11.51 15.43 -4.98
CA ASP A 124 -11.39 15.78 -6.39
C ASP A 124 -10.06 16.49 -6.70
N GLY A 125 -9.76 16.60 -8.00
CA GLY A 125 -8.60 17.35 -8.50
C GLY A 125 -7.27 16.61 -8.34
N LYS A 126 -7.31 15.27 -8.30
CA LYS A 126 -6.13 14.41 -8.45
C LYS A 126 -5.64 14.45 -9.89
N THR A 127 -4.34 14.34 -10.10
CA THR A 127 -3.70 14.15 -11.39
C THR A 127 -2.93 12.84 -11.36
N LEU A 128 -2.96 12.08 -12.46
CA LEU A 128 -2.29 10.79 -12.54
C LEU A 128 -1.03 10.88 -13.38
N VAL A 129 0.01 10.16 -12.97
CA VAL A 129 1.15 9.89 -13.85
C VAL A 129 0.71 9.01 -15.02
N SER A 130 1.48 8.99 -16.11
CA SER A 130 1.22 8.06 -17.20
C SER A 130 1.27 6.60 -16.70
N GLN A 131 0.50 5.73 -17.36
CA GLN A 131 0.53 4.29 -17.06
C GLN A 131 1.95 3.74 -17.16
N THR A 132 2.72 4.17 -18.17
CA THR A 132 4.12 3.75 -18.35
C THR A 132 4.99 4.15 -17.16
N ALA A 133 4.89 5.39 -16.67
CA ALA A 133 5.66 5.85 -15.52
C ALA A 133 5.33 5.04 -14.24
N MET A 134 4.06 4.68 -14.04
CA MET A 134 3.69 3.84 -12.90
C MET A 134 4.20 2.39 -13.07
N VAL A 135 4.17 1.84 -14.28
CA VAL A 135 4.76 0.53 -14.60
C VAL A 135 6.25 0.51 -14.27
N GLU A 136 7.02 1.54 -14.64
CA GLU A 136 8.44 1.67 -14.30
C GLU A 136 8.67 1.69 -12.79
N LYS A 137 7.84 2.41 -12.03
CA LYS A 137 7.88 2.41 -10.55
C LYS A 137 7.62 1.01 -9.98
N ILE A 138 6.61 0.30 -10.49
CA ILE A 138 6.27 -1.06 -10.04
C ILE A 138 7.41 -2.03 -10.34
N GLU A 139 7.96 -2.02 -11.56
CA GLU A 139 9.09 -2.87 -11.92
C GLU A 139 10.32 -2.61 -11.03
N SER A 140 10.60 -1.33 -10.73
CA SER A 140 11.68 -0.94 -9.83
C SER A 140 11.43 -1.47 -8.41
N ALA A 141 10.21 -1.36 -7.89
CA ALA A 141 9.82 -1.92 -6.61
C ALA A 141 10.00 -3.45 -6.57
N VAL A 142 9.54 -4.15 -7.61
CA VAL A 142 9.66 -5.62 -7.71
C VAL A 142 11.12 -6.07 -7.69
N LYS A 143 11.98 -5.41 -8.48
CA LYS A 143 13.43 -5.71 -8.53
C LYS A 143 14.14 -5.46 -7.20
N SER A 144 13.61 -4.56 -6.37
CA SER A 144 14.23 -4.12 -5.14
C SER A 144 13.75 -4.85 -3.88
N LYS A 145 12.81 -5.81 -4.02
CA LYS A 145 12.34 -6.61 -2.87
C LYS A 145 13.48 -7.42 -2.27
N PRO A 146 13.90 -7.18 -1.01
CA PRO A 146 14.89 -8.03 -0.35
C PRO A 146 14.39 -9.47 -0.13
N HIS A 147 13.09 -9.61 0.14
CA HIS A 147 12.43 -10.91 0.25
C HIS A 147 11.29 -11.04 -0.77
N LYS A 148 11.26 -12.17 -1.49
CA LYS A 148 10.26 -12.42 -2.56
C LYS A 148 8.80 -12.34 -2.09
N ASP A 149 8.54 -12.64 -0.82
CA ASP A 149 7.19 -12.64 -0.25
C ASP A 149 6.74 -11.27 0.25
N PHE A 150 7.59 -10.23 0.21
CA PHE A 150 7.14 -8.86 0.45
C PHE A 150 6.04 -8.49 -0.55
N ILE A 151 4.90 -8.00 -0.07
CA ILE A 151 3.71 -7.75 -0.90
C ILE A 151 3.78 -6.34 -1.47
N LEU A 152 3.75 -6.23 -2.79
CA LEU A 152 3.61 -4.97 -3.50
C LEU A 152 2.20 -4.82 -4.04
N ILE A 153 1.50 -3.79 -3.61
CA ILE A 153 0.15 -3.45 -4.04
C ILE A 153 0.23 -2.19 -4.91
N ALA A 154 -0.30 -2.26 -6.13
CA ALA A 154 -0.42 -1.07 -6.98
C ALA A 154 -1.82 -0.47 -6.81
N ARG A 155 -1.87 0.78 -6.34
CA ARG A 155 -3.10 1.55 -6.24
C ARG A 155 -3.28 2.40 -7.50
N THR A 156 -4.51 2.42 -8.00
CA THR A 156 -4.90 3.37 -9.06
C THR A 156 -6.06 4.23 -8.61
N ASP A 157 -5.95 5.53 -8.82
CA ASP A 157 -6.99 6.53 -8.59
C ASP A 157 -7.78 6.87 -9.87
N ALA A 158 -7.56 6.13 -10.95
CA ALA A 158 -8.14 6.40 -12.27
C ALA A 158 -9.68 6.31 -12.29
N ARG A 159 -10.32 5.56 -11.37
CA ARG A 159 -11.78 5.50 -11.30
C ARG A 159 -12.41 6.87 -11.03
N GLY A 160 -11.79 7.67 -10.18
CA GLY A 160 -12.27 8.99 -9.79
C GLY A 160 -11.76 10.14 -10.68
N THR A 161 -10.71 9.93 -11.47
CA THR A 161 -10.10 10.96 -12.31
C THR A 161 -10.46 10.81 -13.78
N ASP A 162 -10.49 9.58 -14.29
CA ASP A 162 -10.73 9.26 -15.71
C ASP A 162 -12.03 8.47 -15.87
N SER A 163 -11.95 7.15 -15.70
CA SER A 163 -13.07 6.23 -15.86
C SER A 163 -12.82 4.88 -15.19
N PHE A 164 -13.88 4.07 -15.04
CA PHE A 164 -13.74 2.68 -14.61
C PHE A 164 -12.91 1.84 -15.61
N THR A 165 -13.08 2.07 -16.90
CA THR A 165 -12.30 1.37 -17.93
C THR A 165 -10.81 1.65 -17.79
N SER A 166 -10.44 2.92 -17.60
CA SER A 166 -9.04 3.31 -17.34
C SER A 166 -8.47 2.64 -16.08
N ALA A 167 -9.27 2.58 -15.00
CA ALA A 167 -8.83 1.89 -13.77
C ALA A 167 -8.58 0.39 -14.00
N VAL A 168 -9.41 -0.28 -14.81
CA VAL A 168 -9.22 -1.69 -15.18
C VAL A 168 -7.96 -1.87 -16.03
N GLU A 169 -7.78 -1.05 -17.08
CA GLU A 169 -6.61 -1.13 -17.97
C GLU A 169 -5.30 -0.92 -17.20
N ARG A 170 -5.27 0.08 -16.32
CA ARG A 170 -4.12 0.33 -15.43
C ARG A 170 -3.90 -0.84 -14.49
N GLY A 171 -4.96 -1.37 -13.85
CA GLY A 171 -4.85 -2.53 -12.96
C GLY A 171 -4.23 -3.75 -13.65
N CYS A 172 -4.66 -4.07 -14.88
CA CYS A 172 -4.07 -5.15 -15.68
C CYS A 172 -2.58 -4.89 -15.95
N ALA A 173 -2.22 -3.69 -16.43
CA ALA A 173 -0.82 -3.34 -16.70
C ALA A 173 0.06 -3.41 -15.46
N TYR A 174 -0.46 -3.01 -14.30
CA TYR A 174 0.28 -3.05 -13.03
C TYR A 174 0.49 -4.49 -12.54
N ARG A 175 -0.49 -5.37 -12.75
CA ARG A 175 -0.32 -6.82 -12.49
C ARG A 175 0.73 -7.43 -13.40
N GLU A 176 0.71 -7.12 -14.69
CA GLU A 176 1.71 -7.57 -15.66
C GLU A 176 3.11 -7.07 -15.31
N ALA A 177 3.24 -5.87 -14.76
CA ALA A 177 4.50 -5.30 -14.25
C ALA A 177 5.02 -5.98 -12.97
N GLY A 178 4.21 -6.85 -12.34
CA GLY A 178 4.60 -7.67 -11.19
C GLY A 178 4.06 -7.21 -9.84
N ALA A 179 3.06 -6.32 -9.81
CA ALA A 179 2.32 -6.05 -8.58
C ALA A 179 1.61 -7.32 -8.09
N ASP A 180 1.67 -7.59 -6.80
CA ASP A 180 1.03 -8.76 -6.20
C ASP A 180 -0.49 -8.59 -6.09
N MET A 181 -0.95 -7.36 -5.88
CA MET A 181 -2.37 -7.00 -5.73
C MET A 181 -2.65 -5.64 -6.35
N ILE A 182 -3.91 -5.39 -6.67
CA ILE A 182 -4.40 -4.09 -7.12
C ILE A 182 -5.32 -3.48 -6.07
N PHE A 183 -5.12 -2.19 -5.78
CA PHE A 183 -5.99 -1.37 -4.94
C PHE A 183 -6.71 -0.33 -5.82
N PRO A 184 -7.93 -0.59 -6.27
CA PRO A 184 -8.70 0.36 -7.05
C PRO A 184 -9.39 1.35 -6.12
N GLU A 185 -8.96 2.60 -6.12
CA GLU A 185 -9.56 3.65 -5.30
C GLU A 185 -10.90 4.10 -5.88
N GLY A 186 -11.89 4.28 -5.00
CA GLY A 186 -13.14 4.92 -5.36
C GLY A 186 -14.08 4.11 -6.25
N LEU A 187 -14.07 2.77 -6.20
CA LEU A 187 -15.08 1.96 -6.88
C LEU A 187 -16.48 2.24 -6.32
N HIS A 188 -17.48 2.31 -7.20
CA HIS A 188 -18.83 2.76 -6.84
C HIS A 188 -19.83 1.63 -6.61
N SER A 189 -19.51 0.40 -7.03
CA SER A 189 -20.46 -0.72 -6.93
C SER A 189 -19.78 -2.07 -6.78
N VAL A 190 -20.52 -3.04 -6.26
CA VAL A 190 -20.07 -4.45 -6.17
C VAL A 190 -19.75 -5.01 -7.56
N GLU A 191 -20.46 -4.59 -8.60
CA GLU A 191 -20.23 -5.06 -9.96
C GLU A 191 -18.90 -4.55 -10.52
N GLU A 192 -18.46 -3.34 -10.16
CA GLU A 192 -17.14 -2.82 -10.50
C GLU A 192 -16.04 -3.68 -9.81
N PHE A 193 -16.20 -4.01 -8.53
CA PHE A 193 -15.28 -4.93 -7.82
C PHE A 193 -15.18 -6.28 -8.53
N LYS A 194 -16.32 -6.92 -8.81
CA LYS A 194 -16.35 -8.22 -9.50
C LYS A 194 -15.72 -8.17 -10.89
N THR A 195 -15.89 -7.05 -11.61
CA THR A 195 -15.34 -6.90 -12.95
C THR A 195 -13.83 -6.75 -12.91
N LEU A 196 -13.33 -5.96 -11.98
CA LEU A 196 -11.89 -5.77 -11.80
C LEU A 196 -11.22 -7.08 -11.35
N ASP A 197 -11.77 -7.76 -10.35
CA ASP A 197 -11.25 -9.04 -9.84
C ASP A 197 -11.11 -10.13 -10.93
N ARG A 198 -12.01 -10.15 -11.92
CA ARG A 198 -11.95 -11.09 -13.04
C ARG A 198 -10.92 -10.74 -14.11
N LYS A 199 -10.48 -9.49 -14.17
CA LYS A 199 -9.66 -8.96 -15.26
C LYS A 199 -8.22 -8.66 -14.83
N SER A 200 -7.98 -8.39 -13.54
CA SER A 200 -6.65 -8.03 -13.02
C SER A 200 -5.87 -9.24 -12.37
#